data_deaef219efbbe5288dadfb46c8ddf7ea
#
_entry.id   deaef219efbbe5288dadfb46c8ddf7ea
#
_cell.length_a   1.000
_cell.length_b   1.000
_cell.length_c   1.000
_cell.angle_alpha   90.00
_cell.angle_beta   90.00
_cell.angle_gamma   90.00
#
_symmetry.space_group_name_H-M   'P 1'
#
loop_
_entity.id
_entity.type
_entity.pdbx_description
1 polymer ?
#
loop_
_entity_poly.entity_id
_entity_poly.type
_entity_poly.pdbx_seq_one_letter_code
_entity_poly.pdbx_strand_id
1 'polypeptide(L)'
;ASLDATEAALSSIRAAPAESSAPAPHEPLASAPWRHAFSTLVSHRAFVSDGFGEVAFKLEEHWEFAVGAFTMEDVARDVTLLPPQFVASGMRHQGGVYNQPFAAGFSFADVDTRMDSATVVMLNAGFLVPKLASISLAMLEATGLPIWLNVYLSKPGLATSTQLHTDAQDVVLVQCTGRKRWRVYRPPPPGKTPSLDPFARGKGTDHMEFVEEDLLIDTVMEPGQVLYIPAGYPHTTDTLLEPVEDEVASQPSVHLTVGVDSHIWSLSYAHLRQHALTRAGQPA
;
A
#
# COMPACT_ATOMS: atom_id res chain seq x y z
N ALA A 1 7.85 12.07 -4.46
CA ALA A 1 6.98 13.16 -4.94
C ALA A 1 7.27 14.40 -4.10
N SER A 2 7.53 15.55 -4.72
CA SER A 2 7.85 16.77 -3.98
C SER A 2 6.58 17.28 -3.27
N LEU A 3 6.75 17.95 -2.15
CA LEU A 3 5.69 18.65 -1.42
C LEU A 3 4.86 19.57 -2.34
N ASP A 4 5.49 20.17 -3.35
CA ASP A 4 4.85 21.04 -4.34
C ASP A 4 3.77 20.34 -5.19
N ALA A 5 3.95 19.04 -5.50
CA ALA A 5 2.95 18.28 -6.25
C ALA A 5 1.70 17.97 -5.41
N THR A 6 1.88 17.80 -4.11
CA THR A 6 0.79 17.56 -3.15
C THR A 6 0.02 18.87 -2.88
N GLU A 7 0.71 19.99 -2.78
CA GLU A 7 0.09 21.31 -2.60
C GLU A 7 -0.69 21.77 -3.85
N ALA A 8 -0.19 21.49 -5.05
CA ALA A 8 -0.89 21.75 -6.30
C ALA A 8 -2.16 20.91 -6.42
N ALA A 9 -2.13 19.64 -6.01
CA ALA A 9 -3.31 18.76 -5.99
C ALA A 9 -4.36 19.24 -4.97
N LEU A 10 -3.94 19.67 -3.78
CA LEU A 10 -4.82 20.22 -2.75
C LEU A 10 -5.43 21.57 -3.17
N SER A 11 -4.68 22.38 -3.92
CA SER A 11 -5.18 23.66 -4.45
C SER A 11 -6.25 23.46 -5.52
N SER A 12 -6.13 22.43 -6.35
CA SER A 12 -7.15 22.11 -7.37
C SER A 12 -8.48 21.61 -6.77
N ILE A 13 -8.41 20.94 -5.62
CA ILE A 13 -9.60 20.48 -4.89
C ILE A 13 -10.37 21.66 -4.27
N ARG A 14 -9.67 22.74 -3.89
CA ARG A 14 -10.30 23.95 -3.33
C ARG A 14 -10.99 24.84 -4.37
N ALA A 15 -10.71 24.64 -5.65
CA ALA A 15 -11.21 25.47 -6.75
C ALA A 15 -12.49 24.93 -7.42
N ALA A 16 -13.05 23.81 -6.98
CA ALA A 16 -14.29 23.28 -7.51
C ALA A 16 -15.49 24.13 -7.01
N PRO A 17 -16.39 24.60 -7.89
CA PRO A 17 -17.56 25.36 -7.46
C PRO A 17 -18.51 24.45 -6.66
N ALA A 18 -18.90 24.92 -5.49
CA ALA A 18 -19.89 24.29 -4.65
C ALA A 18 -21.27 24.47 -5.29
N GLU A 19 -21.76 23.48 -6.03
CA GLU A 19 -23.19 23.34 -6.26
C GLU A 19 -23.80 22.46 -5.18
N SER A 20 -24.57 23.12 -4.35
CA SER A 20 -25.24 22.64 -3.18
C SER A 20 -26.43 21.74 -3.54
N SER A 21 -26.27 20.43 -3.35
CA SER A 21 -27.39 19.62 -2.83
C SER A 21 -26.98 19.15 -1.44
N ALA A 22 -27.84 19.31 -0.44
CA ALA A 22 -27.55 18.92 0.92
C ALA A 22 -27.12 17.44 0.95
N PRO A 23 -25.97 17.10 1.58
CA PRO A 23 -25.53 15.71 1.64
C PRO A 23 -26.56 14.89 2.40
N ALA A 24 -26.80 13.68 1.89
CA ALA A 24 -27.51 12.63 2.62
C ALA A 24 -26.87 12.43 4.00
N PRO A 25 -27.63 11.99 5.03
CA PRO A 25 -27.06 11.78 6.35
C PRO A 25 -25.83 10.90 6.25
N HIS A 26 -24.69 11.42 6.71
CA HIS A 26 -23.39 10.77 6.60
C HIS A 26 -23.44 9.39 7.25
N GLU A 27 -23.20 8.36 6.46
CA GLU A 27 -22.69 7.10 7.02
C GLU A 27 -21.40 7.41 7.79
N PRO A 28 -21.16 6.72 8.92
CA PRO A 28 -19.94 6.94 9.69
C PRO A 28 -18.72 6.78 8.79
N LEU A 29 -17.81 7.76 8.79
CA LEU A 29 -16.67 7.85 7.90
C LEU A 29 -15.77 6.61 7.92
N ALA A 30 -15.73 5.88 9.04
CA ALA A 30 -15.03 4.60 9.14
C ALA A 30 -16.02 3.45 9.31
N SER A 31 -15.91 2.43 8.46
CA SER A 31 -16.70 1.21 8.57
C SER A 31 -16.41 0.49 9.89
N ALA A 32 -17.46 0.09 10.61
CA ALA A 32 -17.33 -0.58 11.91
C ALA A 32 -16.49 -1.87 11.87
N PRO A 33 -16.60 -2.76 10.86
CA PRO A 33 -15.73 -3.94 10.76
C PRO A 33 -14.24 -3.60 10.64
N TRP A 34 -13.89 -2.65 9.79
CA TRP A 34 -12.50 -2.24 9.61
C TRP A 34 -11.92 -1.59 10.87
N ARG A 35 -12.72 -0.73 11.54
CA ARG A 35 -12.32 -0.11 12.80
C ARG A 35 -12.05 -1.16 13.87
N HIS A 36 -12.95 -2.14 14.01
CA HIS A 36 -12.79 -3.22 14.97
C HIS A 36 -11.53 -4.06 14.67
N ALA A 37 -11.35 -4.49 13.43
CA ALA A 37 -10.23 -5.34 13.01
C ALA A 37 -8.87 -4.64 13.21
N PHE A 38 -8.72 -3.40 12.75
CA PHE A 38 -7.48 -2.65 12.95
C PHE A 38 -7.21 -2.34 14.42
N SER A 39 -8.23 -1.94 15.19
CA SER A 39 -8.07 -1.73 16.63
C SER A 39 -7.66 -3.00 17.36
N THR A 40 -8.22 -4.15 16.98
CA THR A 40 -7.83 -5.45 17.54
C THR A 40 -6.39 -5.78 17.20
N LEU A 41 -5.99 -5.64 15.93
CA LEU A 41 -4.63 -5.90 15.48
C LEU A 41 -3.61 -5.05 16.25
N VAL A 42 -3.79 -3.73 16.27
CA VAL A 42 -2.80 -2.82 16.88
C VAL A 42 -2.82 -2.81 18.41
N SER A 43 -3.87 -3.34 19.03
CA SER A 43 -3.97 -3.50 20.48
C SER A 43 -3.47 -4.87 20.95
N HIS A 44 -3.23 -5.80 20.03
CA HIS A 44 -2.78 -7.13 20.41
C HIS A 44 -1.38 -7.05 21.01
N ARG A 45 -1.21 -7.59 22.22
CA ARG A 45 0.03 -7.45 22.98
C ARG A 45 1.26 -7.95 22.20
N ALA A 46 1.17 -9.11 21.56
CA ALA A 46 2.28 -9.68 20.79
C ALA A 46 2.65 -8.79 19.57
N PHE A 47 1.65 -8.15 18.93
CA PHE A 47 1.91 -7.20 17.86
C PHE A 47 2.68 -5.97 18.38
N VAL A 48 2.22 -5.40 19.49
CA VAL A 48 2.82 -4.17 20.07
C VAL A 48 4.23 -4.43 20.62
N SER A 49 4.45 -5.56 21.31
CA SER A 49 5.72 -5.84 21.97
C SER A 49 6.78 -6.46 21.07
N ASP A 50 6.36 -7.30 20.12
CA ASP A 50 7.29 -8.18 19.40
C ASP A 50 7.13 -8.12 17.88
N GLY A 51 6.00 -7.61 17.38
CA GLY A 51 5.64 -7.63 15.96
C GLY A 51 5.84 -6.30 15.24
N PHE A 52 5.43 -5.19 15.87
CA PHE A 52 5.39 -3.90 15.20
C PHE A 52 6.80 -3.41 14.83
N GLY A 53 7.02 -3.26 13.52
CA GLY A 53 8.30 -2.84 12.96
C GLY A 53 9.41 -3.90 12.98
N GLU A 54 9.18 -5.08 13.56
CA GLU A 54 10.23 -6.07 13.82
C GLU A 54 10.01 -7.43 13.15
N VAL A 55 8.76 -7.88 12.96
CA VAL A 55 8.47 -9.23 12.44
C VAL A 55 7.38 -9.20 11.40
N ALA A 56 7.66 -9.75 10.22
CA ALA A 56 6.64 -10.01 9.21
C ALA A 56 5.83 -11.26 9.57
N PHE A 57 4.51 -11.21 9.45
CA PHE A 57 3.65 -12.36 9.75
C PHE A 57 2.32 -12.29 8.99
N LYS A 58 1.78 -13.46 8.68
CA LYS A 58 0.42 -13.63 8.20
C LYS A 58 -0.49 -13.82 9.42
N LEU A 59 -1.63 -13.11 9.45
CA LEU A 59 -2.62 -13.30 10.50
C LEU A 59 -3.23 -14.70 10.39
N GLU A 60 -3.45 -15.34 11.52
CA GLU A 60 -4.21 -16.59 11.60
C GLU A 60 -5.70 -16.35 11.39
N GLU A 61 -6.20 -15.18 11.82
CA GLU A 61 -7.58 -14.79 11.69
C GLU A 61 -7.92 -14.44 10.24
N HIS A 62 -9.06 -14.94 9.78
CA HIS A 62 -9.63 -14.65 8.47
C HIS A 62 -10.67 -13.51 8.59
N TRP A 63 -10.51 -12.46 7.79
CA TRP A 63 -11.42 -11.32 7.80
C TRP A 63 -12.49 -11.49 6.73
N GLU A 64 -13.55 -12.23 7.05
CA GLU A 64 -14.68 -12.49 6.16
C GLU A 64 -15.26 -11.23 5.52
N PHE A 65 -15.34 -10.14 6.28
CA PHE A 65 -15.84 -8.86 5.80
C PHE A 65 -14.94 -8.19 4.76
N ALA A 66 -13.70 -8.65 4.62
CA ALA A 66 -12.74 -8.15 3.63
C ALA A 66 -12.84 -8.89 2.29
N VAL A 67 -13.49 -10.07 2.26
CA VAL A 67 -13.77 -10.80 1.02
C VAL A 67 -14.68 -9.94 0.14
N GLY A 68 -14.20 -9.61 -1.07
CA GLY A 68 -14.93 -8.74 -1.99
C GLY A 68 -15.09 -7.29 -1.51
N ALA A 69 -14.37 -6.87 -0.47
CA ALA A 69 -14.47 -5.50 0.05
C ALA A 69 -14.10 -4.43 -0.98
N PHE A 70 -13.20 -4.75 -1.92
CA PHE A 70 -12.92 -3.95 -3.10
C PHE A 70 -12.69 -4.88 -4.29
N THR A 71 -13.42 -4.67 -5.38
CA THR A 71 -13.48 -5.59 -6.52
C THR A 71 -13.07 -4.90 -7.83
N MET A 72 -12.95 -5.65 -8.91
CA MET A 72 -12.73 -5.09 -10.25
C MET A 72 -13.90 -4.21 -10.72
N GLU A 73 -15.12 -4.43 -10.23
CA GLU A 73 -16.26 -3.56 -10.50
C GLU A 73 -16.10 -2.20 -9.79
N ASP A 74 -15.62 -2.19 -8.55
CA ASP A 74 -15.25 -0.97 -7.85
C ASP A 74 -14.14 -0.22 -8.60
N VAL A 75 -13.13 -0.94 -9.08
CA VAL A 75 -12.06 -0.36 -9.91
C VAL A 75 -12.63 0.28 -11.18
N ALA A 76 -13.51 -0.44 -11.90
CA ALA A 76 -14.12 0.06 -13.13
C ALA A 76 -14.91 1.37 -12.91
N ARG A 77 -15.57 1.48 -11.77
CA ARG A 77 -16.33 2.67 -11.37
C ARG A 77 -15.40 3.82 -10.95
N ASP A 78 -14.36 3.53 -10.17
CA ASP A 78 -13.66 4.54 -9.38
C ASP A 78 -12.27 4.91 -9.91
N VAL A 79 -11.65 4.10 -10.78
CA VAL A 79 -10.26 4.30 -11.21
C VAL A 79 -10.03 5.65 -11.90
N THR A 80 -11.04 6.15 -12.62
CA THR A 80 -10.96 7.45 -13.30
C THR A 80 -11.18 8.65 -12.36
N LEU A 81 -11.54 8.42 -11.09
CA LEU A 81 -11.54 9.47 -10.07
C LEU A 81 -10.11 9.89 -9.68
N LEU A 82 -9.14 8.99 -9.91
CA LEU A 82 -7.75 9.27 -9.61
C LEU A 82 -7.11 10.07 -10.75
N PRO A 83 -6.32 11.11 -10.43
CA PRO A 83 -5.44 11.73 -11.42
C PRO A 83 -4.51 10.69 -12.07
N PRO A 84 -4.18 10.81 -13.37
CA PRO A 84 -3.41 9.80 -14.09
C PRO A 84 -2.09 9.42 -13.44
N GLN A 85 -1.41 10.35 -12.77
CA GLN A 85 -0.15 10.11 -12.06
C GLN A 85 -0.32 9.18 -10.84
N PHE A 86 -1.53 8.96 -10.36
CA PHE A 86 -1.84 8.04 -9.26
C PHE A 86 -2.32 6.66 -9.74
N VAL A 87 -2.42 6.45 -11.05
CA VAL A 87 -2.67 5.12 -11.60
C VAL A 87 -1.47 4.74 -12.45
N ALA A 88 -0.76 3.72 -12.04
CA ALA A 88 0.52 3.36 -12.64
C ALA A 88 0.69 1.84 -12.75
N SER A 89 1.54 1.40 -13.63
CA SER A 89 1.98 0.00 -13.68
C SER A 89 3.46 -0.12 -13.34
N GLY A 90 3.81 -1.19 -12.64
CA GLY A 90 5.20 -1.52 -12.40
C GLY A 90 5.91 -1.89 -13.70
N MET A 91 7.03 -1.24 -14.00
CA MET A 91 7.90 -1.58 -15.11
C MET A 91 9.31 -1.81 -14.62
N ARG A 92 10.01 -2.77 -15.21
CA ARG A 92 11.43 -3.00 -14.98
C ARG A 92 12.25 -2.30 -16.06
N HIS A 93 13.15 -1.44 -15.66
CA HIS A 93 14.12 -0.83 -16.58
C HIS A 93 15.50 -0.76 -15.91
N GLN A 94 16.52 -1.33 -16.56
CA GLN A 94 17.95 -1.23 -16.18
C GLN A 94 18.24 -1.40 -14.67
N GLY A 95 17.59 -2.37 -14.03
CA GLY A 95 17.84 -2.70 -12.63
C GLY A 95 17.02 -1.94 -11.59
N GLY A 96 16.05 -1.14 -11.99
CA GLY A 96 15.10 -0.46 -11.08
C GLY A 96 13.64 -0.82 -11.36
N VAL A 97 12.81 -0.67 -10.35
CA VAL A 97 11.34 -0.74 -10.48
C VAL A 97 10.81 0.67 -10.63
N TYR A 98 10.13 0.94 -11.72
CA TYR A 98 9.49 2.22 -11.98
C TYR A 98 7.99 2.05 -12.06
N ASN A 99 7.26 2.99 -11.50
CA ASN A 99 5.84 3.12 -11.74
C ASN A 99 5.64 4.00 -13.00
N GLN A 100 5.14 3.40 -14.06
CA GLN A 100 4.76 4.15 -15.26
C GLN A 100 3.31 4.62 -15.13
N PRO A 101 3.06 5.93 -14.97
CA PRO A 101 1.71 6.48 -14.92
C PRO A 101 0.94 6.25 -16.22
N PHE A 102 -0.36 6.24 -16.11
CA PHE A 102 -1.25 6.28 -17.27
C PHE A 102 -1.28 7.69 -17.88
N ALA A 103 -1.63 7.77 -19.16
CA ALA A 103 -1.83 9.04 -19.84
C ALA A 103 -3.14 9.72 -19.38
N ALA A 104 -3.24 11.03 -19.55
CA ALA A 104 -4.48 11.74 -19.31
C ALA A 104 -5.60 11.20 -20.20
N GLY A 105 -6.80 11.03 -19.62
CA GLY A 105 -7.96 10.48 -20.33
C GLY A 105 -7.97 8.96 -20.45
N PHE A 106 -7.12 8.25 -19.72
CA PHE A 106 -7.18 6.78 -19.64
C PHE A 106 -8.55 6.31 -19.15
N SER A 107 -8.88 5.08 -19.52
CA SER A 107 -10.13 4.40 -19.17
C SER A 107 -9.86 3.12 -18.38
N PHE A 108 -10.90 2.51 -17.83
CA PHE A 108 -10.79 1.18 -17.24
C PHE A 108 -10.30 0.13 -18.24
N ALA A 109 -10.67 0.24 -19.52
CA ALA A 109 -10.19 -0.69 -20.55
C ALA A 109 -8.67 -0.63 -20.74
N ASP A 110 -8.06 0.56 -20.57
CA ASP A 110 -6.61 0.70 -20.61
C ASP A 110 -5.95 0.04 -19.40
N VAL A 111 -6.58 0.15 -18.22
CA VAL A 111 -6.16 -0.54 -16.99
C VAL A 111 -6.23 -2.05 -17.17
N ASP A 112 -7.37 -2.57 -17.65
CA ASP A 112 -7.57 -4.00 -17.86
C ASP A 112 -6.56 -4.58 -18.86
N THR A 113 -6.32 -3.88 -19.98
CA THR A 113 -5.30 -4.26 -20.96
C THR A 113 -3.90 -4.26 -20.37
N ARG A 114 -3.56 -3.28 -19.54
CA ARG A 114 -2.24 -3.21 -18.90
C ARG A 114 -2.02 -4.35 -17.92
N MET A 115 -3.06 -4.84 -17.27
CA MET A 115 -3.01 -5.97 -16.35
C MET A 115 -2.65 -7.31 -17.04
N ASP A 116 -2.72 -7.42 -18.35
CA ASP A 116 -2.29 -8.63 -19.09
C ASP A 116 -0.78 -8.89 -18.95
N SER A 117 0.00 -7.85 -18.65
CA SER A 117 1.47 -7.94 -18.60
C SER A 117 2.12 -7.38 -17.33
N ALA A 118 1.37 -6.68 -16.49
CA ALA A 118 1.90 -6.01 -15.32
C ALA A 118 0.85 -5.84 -14.22
N THR A 119 1.29 -5.67 -12.99
CA THR A 119 0.44 -5.17 -11.91
C THR A 119 0.14 -3.69 -12.14
N VAL A 120 -1.12 -3.31 -12.02
CA VAL A 120 -1.53 -1.91 -11.95
C VAL A 120 -1.74 -1.52 -10.49
N VAL A 121 -1.32 -0.32 -10.14
CA VAL A 121 -1.45 0.23 -8.80
C VAL A 121 -2.24 1.53 -8.85
N MET A 122 -3.28 1.61 -8.01
CA MET A 122 -3.97 2.86 -7.71
C MET A 122 -3.31 3.46 -6.46
N LEU A 123 -2.41 4.42 -6.68
CA LEU A 123 -1.64 5.06 -5.62
C LEU A 123 -2.53 6.04 -4.84
N ASN A 124 -2.37 6.07 -3.52
CA ASN A 124 -3.09 6.99 -2.64
C ASN A 124 -4.62 6.94 -2.80
N ALA A 125 -5.15 5.79 -3.24
CA ALA A 125 -6.57 5.62 -3.51
C ALA A 125 -7.45 5.89 -2.27
N GLY A 126 -6.90 5.68 -1.07
CA GLY A 126 -7.57 5.98 0.19
C GLY A 126 -7.92 7.45 0.41
N PHE A 127 -7.37 8.38 -0.36
CA PHE A 127 -7.74 9.81 -0.28
C PHE A 127 -8.82 10.22 -1.29
N LEU A 128 -8.99 9.45 -2.36
CA LEU A 128 -9.78 9.86 -3.51
C LEU A 128 -11.01 8.97 -3.74
N VAL A 129 -10.96 7.72 -3.28
CA VAL A 129 -12.06 6.77 -3.42
C VAL A 129 -12.82 6.68 -2.09
N PRO A 130 -14.08 7.10 -2.01
CA PRO A 130 -14.82 7.18 -0.72
C PRO A 130 -14.85 5.86 0.06
N LYS A 131 -15.03 4.74 -0.62
CA LYS A 131 -15.03 3.41 0.00
C LYS A 131 -13.70 3.08 0.67
N LEU A 132 -12.58 3.45 0.04
CA LEU A 132 -11.22 3.24 0.55
C LEU A 132 -10.84 4.28 1.62
N ALA A 133 -11.39 5.49 1.53
CA ALA A 133 -11.18 6.52 2.54
C ALA A 133 -11.68 6.05 3.92
N SER A 134 -12.79 5.32 3.97
CA SER A 134 -13.32 4.76 5.22
C SER A 134 -12.38 3.73 5.85
N ILE A 135 -11.66 2.96 5.02
CA ILE A 135 -10.66 1.97 5.47
C ILE A 135 -9.42 2.69 5.99
N SER A 136 -8.92 3.67 5.25
CA SER A 136 -7.77 4.49 5.66
C SER A 136 -8.04 5.18 7.00
N LEU A 137 -9.24 5.71 7.16
CA LEU A 137 -9.65 6.39 8.40
C LEU A 137 -9.71 5.42 9.59
N ALA A 138 -10.19 4.20 9.38
CA ALA A 138 -10.21 3.18 10.42
C ALA A 138 -8.80 2.83 10.93
N MET A 139 -7.81 2.75 10.03
CA MET A 139 -6.42 2.49 10.42
C MET A 139 -5.77 3.72 11.06
N LEU A 140 -6.07 4.93 10.57
CA LEU A 140 -5.63 6.18 11.20
C LEU A 140 -6.16 6.29 12.64
N GLU A 141 -7.43 5.98 12.88
CA GLU A 141 -8.03 5.97 14.22
C GLU A 141 -7.36 4.94 15.14
N ALA A 142 -7.00 3.78 14.59
CA ALA A 142 -6.37 2.71 15.36
C ALA A 142 -4.91 3.02 15.76
N THR A 143 -4.15 3.65 14.86
CA THR A 143 -2.70 3.86 15.05
C THR A 143 -2.35 5.26 15.52
N GLY A 144 -3.16 6.27 15.18
CA GLY A 144 -2.78 7.67 15.34
C GLY A 144 -1.64 8.13 14.42
N LEU A 145 -1.26 7.33 13.42
CA LEU A 145 -0.17 7.60 12.47
C LEU A 145 -0.74 7.88 11.08
N PRO A 146 -0.03 8.66 10.23
CA PRO A 146 -0.45 8.86 8.85
C PRO A 146 -0.54 7.55 8.07
N ILE A 147 -1.59 7.44 7.28
CA ILE A 147 -1.95 6.23 6.54
C ILE A 147 -1.95 6.53 5.05
N TRP A 148 -1.40 5.60 4.28
CA TRP A 148 -1.46 5.56 2.83
C TRP A 148 -2.16 4.27 2.43
N LEU A 149 -3.13 4.34 1.54
CA LEU A 149 -3.78 3.16 1.02
C LEU A 149 -3.63 3.11 -0.49
N ASN A 150 -2.98 2.05 -0.97
CA ASN A 150 -2.84 1.72 -2.37
C ASN A 150 -3.66 0.46 -2.69
N VAL A 151 -4.17 0.37 -3.91
CA VAL A 151 -4.81 -0.84 -4.44
C VAL A 151 -3.93 -1.43 -5.53
N TYR A 152 -3.67 -2.72 -5.44
CA TYR A 152 -2.89 -3.46 -6.43
C TYR A 152 -3.77 -4.43 -7.18
N LEU A 153 -3.69 -4.39 -8.50
CA LEU A 153 -4.50 -5.14 -9.44
C LEU A 153 -3.60 -6.03 -10.29
N SER A 154 -3.84 -7.33 -10.29
CA SER A 154 -3.05 -8.29 -11.08
C SER A 154 -3.93 -9.39 -11.64
N LYS A 155 -3.85 -9.64 -12.94
CA LYS A 155 -4.47 -10.84 -13.54
C LYS A 155 -3.71 -12.10 -13.12
N PRO A 156 -4.37 -13.28 -13.11
CA PRO A 156 -3.69 -14.56 -12.94
C PRO A 156 -2.63 -14.79 -14.02
N GLY A 157 -1.58 -15.54 -13.68
CA GLY A 157 -0.57 -16.00 -14.64
C GLY A 157 0.69 -15.12 -14.75
N LEU A 158 0.83 -14.06 -13.97
CA LEU A 158 2.05 -13.25 -13.95
C LEU A 158 3.15 -13.95 -13.12
N ALA A 159 4.23 -14.37 -13.76
CA ALA A 159 5.39 -14.99 -13.09
C ALA A 159 6.09 -14.04 -12.11
N THR A 160 5.94 -12.74 -12.31
CA THR A 160 6.32 -11.69 -11.36
C THR A 160 5.28 -10.59 -11.47
N SER A 161 4.45 -10.44 -10.46
CA SER A 161 3.45 -9.40 -10.40
C SER A 161 3.96 -8.13 -9.72
N THR A 162 4.83 -8.27 -8.72
CA THR A 162 5.61 -7.16 -8.16
C THR A 162 7.05 -7.59 -7.99
N GLN A 163 7.95 -6.81 -8.55
CA GLN A 163 9.39 -7.04 -8.43
C GLN A 163 9.82 -6.97 -6.97
N LEU A 164 10.94 -7.62 -6.68
CA LEU A 164 11.56 -7.55 -5.37
C LEU A 164 11.92 -6.11 -5.02
N HIS A 165 11.42 -5.65 -3.89
CA HIS A 165 11.62 -4.30 -3.35
C HIS A 165 11.41 -4.27 -1.85
N THR A 166 11.72 -3.14 -1.24
CA THR A 166 11.36 -2.81 0.13
C THR A 166 10.37 -1.65 0.15
N ASP A 167 9.61 -1.52 1.21
CA ASP A 167 8.81 -0.32 1.48
C ASP A 167 9.41 0.50 2.62
N ALA A 168 9.24 1.82 2.57
CA ALA A 168 9.64 2.71 3.65
C ALA A 168 8.61 2.75 4.79
N GLN A 169 7.45 2.14 4.58
CA GLN A 169 6.32 2.08 5.50
C GLN A 169 6.13 0.66 5.99
N ASP A 170 5.60 0.51 7.19
CA ASP A 170 5.01 -0.75 7.60
C ASP A 170 3.70 -0.94 6.83
N VAL A 171 3.45 -2.12 6.32
CA VAL A 171 2.26 -2.36 5.49
C VAL A 171 1.40 -3.49 6.05
N VAL A 172 0.09 -3.25 6.09
CA VAL A 172 -0.93 -4.26 6.31
C VAL A 172 -1.62 -4.52 4.98
N LEU A 173 -1.42 -5.71 4.47
CA LEU A 173 -1.94 -6.18 3.20
C LEU A 173 -3.22 -6.97 3.44
N VAL A 174 -4.28 -6.64 2.72
CA VAL A 174 -5.57 -7.32 2.82
C VAL A 174 -5.98 -7.80 1.43
N GLN A 175 -6.08 -9.10 1.23
CA GLN A 175 -6.52 -9.68 -0.03
C GLN A 175 -8.05 -9.61 -0.10
N CYS A 176 -8.58 -8.94 -1.15
CA CYS A 176 -10.03 -8.78 -1.32
C CYS A 176 -10.61 -9.78 -2.32
N THR A 177 -9.99 -9.96 -3.49
CA THR A 177 -10.39 -10.94 -4.51
C THR A 177 -9.16 -11.59 -5.14
N GLY A 178 -9.35 -12.74 -5.79
CA GLY A 178 -8.25 -13.46 -6.41
C GLY A 178 -7.20 -13.93 -5.42
N ARG A 179 -6.12 -14.48 -5.95
CA ARG A 179 -5.01 -15.01 -5.13
C ARG A 179 -3.70 -14.42 -5.59
N LYS A 180 -2.77 -14.27 -4.63
CA LYS A 180 -1.43 -13.78 -4.92
C LYS A 180 -0.42 -14.48 -4.00
N ARG A 181 0.68 -14.98 -4.57
CA ARG A 181 1.80 -15.51 -3.80
C ARG A 181 2.70 -14.38 -3.34
N TRP A 182 3.08 -14.44 -2.08
CA TRP A 182 3.98 -13.50 -1.42
C TRP A 182 5.20 -14.22 -0.90
N ARG A 183 6.37 -13.68 -1.20
CA ARG A 183 7.63 -14.08 -0.58
C ARG A 183 8.22 -12.88 0.13
N VAL A 184 8.47 -13.03 1.42
CA VAL A 184 9.04 -12.00 2.28
C VAL A 184 10.37 -12.51 2.81
N TYR A 185 11.38 -11.67 2.75
CA TYR A 185 12.74 -12.02 3.11
C TYR A 185 13.22 -11.21 4.31
N ARG A 186 14.23 -11.72 4.99
CA ARG A 186 14.91 -11.02 6.07
C ARG A 186 15.51 -9.70 5.58
N PRO A 187 15.35 -8.61 6.33
CA PRO A 187 15.98 -7.36 5.94
C PRO A 187 17.51 -7.48 6.04
N PRO A 188 18.25 -6.78 5.16
CA PRO A 188 19.69 -6.70 5.28
C PRO A 188 20.10 -6.14 6.65
N PRO A 189 21.26 -6.55 7.17
CA PRO A 189 21.78 -6.01 8.44
C PRO A 189 21.92 -4.47 8.37
N PRO A 190 21.81 -3.77 9.50
CA PRO A 190 22.05 -2.33 9.56
C PRO A 190 23.38 -1.94 8.92
N GLY A 191 23.35 -0.89 8.08
CA GLY A 191 24.52 -0.42 7.34
C GLY A 191 24.82 -1.17 6.03
N LYS A 192 24.04 -2.20 5.68
CA LYS A 192 24.10 -2.88 4.38
C LYS A 192 22.87 -2.61 3.51
N THR A 193 22.00 -1.71 3.95
CA THR A 193 20.88 -1.26 3.14
C THR A 193 21.40 -0.41 1.98
N PRO A 194 20.82 -0.50 0.78
CA PRO A 194 21.26 0.29 -0.37
C PRO A 194 20.93 1.79 -0.27
N SER A 195 20.31 2.24 0.81
CA SER A 195 20.00 3.63 1.05
C SER A 195 21.24 4.42 1.50
N LEU A 196 21.38 5.64 0.97
CA LEU A 196 22.39 6.61 1.46
C LEU A 196 22.01 7.14 2.86
N ASP A 197 20.76 7.03 3.26
CA ASP A 197 20.29 7.34 4.60
C ASP A 197 20.50 6.11 5.49
N PRO A 198 21.40 6.16 6.49
CA PRO A 198 21.66 5.03 7.38
C PRO A 198 20.48 4.70 8.31
N PHE A 199 19.48 5.57 8.38
CA PHE A 199 18.26 5.38 9.15
C PHE A 199 17.06 4.95 8.30
N ALA A 200 17.18 4.94 6.96
CA ALA A 200 16.13 4.45 6.10
C ALA A 200 16.01 2.93 6.25
N ARG A 201 14.82 2.46 6.59
CA ARG A 201 14.54 1.02 6.67
C ARG A 201 14.27 0.41 5.29
N GLY A 202 13.81 1.19 4.32
CA GLY A 202 13.49 0.70 3.00
C GLY A 202 13.48 1.79 1.93
N LYS A 203 13.21 1.39 0.68
CA LYS A 203 13.24 2.22 -0.54
C LYS A 203 14.57 2.94 -0.77
N GLY A 204 15.52 2.15 -1.20
CA GLY A 204 16.65 2.64 -1.98
C GLY A 204 16.56 2.09 -3.39
N THR A 205 17.63 2.16 -4.15
CA THR A 205 17.81 1.35 -5.35
C THR A 205 18.01 -0.08 -4.88
N ASP A 206 16.94 -0.86 -4.86
CA ASP A 206 16.90 -2.20 -4.28
C ASP A 206 17.64 -3.21 -5.16
N HIS A 207 18.94 -3.03 -5.30
CA HIS A 207 19.85 -4.05 -5.79
C HIS A 207 20.25 -4.93 -4.61
N MET A 208 19.42 -5.92 -4.32
CA MET A 208 19.73 -6.88 -3.27
C MET A 208 19.96 -8.25 -3.89
N GLU A 209 21.08 -8.87 -3.53
CA GLU A 209 21.31 -10.28 -3.77
C GLU A 209 20.66 -11.05 -2.63
N PHE A 210 19.81 -12.03 -2.98
CA PHE A 210 19.14 -12.88 -2.00
C PHE A 210 19.73 -14.25 -2.01
N VAL A 211 19.83 -14.79 -0.81
CA VAL A 211 20.00 -16.21 -0.60
C VAL A 211 18.68 -16.81 -0.13
N GLU A 212 18.40 -18.03 -0.53
CA GLU A 212 17.15 -18.74 -0.17
C GLU A 212 16.95 -18.83 1.36
N GLU A 213 18.04 -18.81 2.09
CA GLU A 213 18.08 -18.81 3.58
C GLU A 213 17.49 -17.57 4.22
N ASP A 214 17.35 -16.46 3.47
CA ASP A 214 16.72 -15.24 3.94
C ASP A 214 15.20 -15.24 3.80
N LEU A 215 14.62 -16.26 3.17
CA LEU A 215 13.19 -16.40 3.00
C LEU A 215 12.51 -16.66 4.36
N LEU A 216 11.64 -15.74 4.78
CA LEU A 216 10.89 -15.83 6.03
C LEU A 216 9.47 -16.33 5.80
N ILE A 217 8.81 -15.85 4.73
CA ILE A 217 7.44 -16.19 4.40
C ILE A 217 7.36 -16.54 2.92
N ASP A 218 6.78 -17.68 2.59
CA ASP A 218 6.30 -18.04 1.27
C ASP A 218 4.86 -18.52 1.42
N THR A 219 3.92 -17.70 0.98
CA THR A 219 2.49 -17.99 1.18
C THR A 219 1.67 -17.50 0.01
N VAL A 220 0.58 -18.22 -0.28
CA VAL A 220 -0.48 -17.72 -1.15
C VAL A 220 -1.50 -17.02 -0.28
N MET A 221 -1.77 -15.76 -0.57
CA MET A 221 -2.84 -14.99 0.05
C MET A 221 -4.13 -15.23 -0.72
N GLU A 222 -5.17 -15.59 0.00
CA GLU A 222 -6.54 -15.78 -0.48
C GLU A 222 -7.45 -14.66 0.02
N PRO A 223 -8.63 -14.43 -0.60
CA PRO A 223 -9.56 -13.40 -0.14
C PRO A 223 -9.84 -13.50 1.35
N GLY A 224 -9.85 -12.36 2.05
CA GLY A 224 -10.02 -12.27 3.51
C GLY A 224 -8.74 -12.47 4.33
N GLN A 225 -7.64 -12.88 3.72
CA GLN A 225 -6.38 -13.05 4.45
C GLN A 225 -5.59 -11.75 4.56
N VAL A 226 -4.82 -11.64 5.64
CA VAL A 226 -4.06 -10.45 6.01
C VAL A 226 -2.59 -10.79 6.25
N LEU A 227 -1.70 -9.97 5.70
CA LEU A 227 -0.25 -10.10 5.87
C LEU A 227 0.31 -8.76 6.34
N TYR A 228 1.10 -8.79 7.41
CA TYR A 228 1.85 -7.62 7.88
C TYR A 228 3.32 -7.75 7.46
N ILE A 229 3.86 -6.68 6.89
CA ILE A 229 5.28 -6.59 6.52
C ILE A 229 5.84 -5.28 7.07
N PRO A 230 6.85 -5.33 7.95
CA PRO A 230 7.53 -4.13 8.43
C PRO A 230 8.28 -3.40 7.33
N ALA A 231 8.50 -2.11 7.51
CA ALA A 231 9.36 -1.31 6.64
C ALA A 231 10.75 -1.95 6.49
N GLY A 232 11.27 -1.95 5.26
CA GLY A 232 12.60 -2.47 4.95
C GLY A 232 12.68 -3.98 4.76
N TYR A 233 11.59 -4.73 4.93
CA TYR A 233 11.55 -6.16 4.62
C TYR A 233 11.41 -6.35 3.11
N PRO A 234 12.39 -6.98 2.44
CA PRO A 234 12.30 -7.24 1.02
C PRO A 234 11.18 -8.22 0.70
N HIS A 235 10.40 -7.92 -0.32
CA HIS A 235 9.32 -8.81 -0.73
C HIS A 235 9.06 -8.77 -2.24
N THR A 236 8.51 -9.86 -2.74
CA THR A 236 8.11 -10.02 -4.15
C THR A 236 6.83 -10.82 -4.23
N THR A 237 6.12 -10.69 -5.35
CA THR A 237 4.85 -11.37 -5.56
C THR A 237 4.74 -11.96 -6.96
N ASP A 238 3.92 -13.00 -7.09
CA ASP A 238 3.49 -13.55 -8.36
C ASP A 238 2.00 -13.95 -8.31
N THR A 239 1.40 -14.16 -9.48
CA THR A 239 0.06 -14.71 -9.65
C THR A 239 0.06 -15.95 -10.55
N LEU A 240 1.24 -16.57 -10.74
CA LEU A 240 1.40 -17.83 -11.45
C LEU A 240 1.00 -19.00 -10.54
N LEU A 241 -0.29 -19.19 -10.38
CA LEU A 241 -0.89 -20.16 -9.47
C LEU A 241 -1.81 -21.11 -10.25
N GLU A 242 -1.96 -22.34 -9.76
CA GLU A 242 -2.95 -23.27 -10.32
C GLU A 242 -4.37 -22.70 -10.18
N PRO A 243 -5.23 -22.90 -11.18
CA PRO A 243 -6.62 -22.49 -11.13
C PRO A 243 -7.37 -23.11 -9.93
N VAL A 244 -8.40 -22.42 -9.45
CA VAL A 244 -9.29 -22.89 -8.38
C VAL A 244 -10.75 -22.75 -8.80
N GLU A 245 -11.62 -23.55 -8.21
CA GLU A 245 -13.06 -23.52 -8.47
C GLU A 245 -13.79 -22.38 -7.72
N ASP A 246 -13.21 -21.87 -6.64
CA ASP A 246 -13.79 -20.76 -5.87
C ASP A 246 -13.91 -19.50 -6.74
N GLU A 247 -15.13 -18.98 -6.85
CA GLU A 247 -15.46 -17.86 -7.73
C GLU A 247 -14.69 -16.59 -7.39
N VAL A 248 -14.54 -16.27 -6.10
CA VAL A 248 -13.85 -15.04 -5.67
C VAL A 248 -12.33 -15.20 -5.78
N ALA A 249 -11.82 -16.38 -5.47
CA ALA A 249 -10.39 -16.68 -5.55
C ALA A 249 -9.87 -16.85 -6.99
N SER A 250 -10.75 -17.15 -7.96
CA SER A 250 -10.41 -17.28 -9.39
C SER A 250 -10.38 -15.93 -10.13
N GLN A 251 -10.90 -14.86 -9.52
CA GLN A 251 -10.89 -13.52 -10.10
C GLN A 251 -9.47 -12.92 -10.17
N PRO A 252 -9.28 -11.80 -10.88
CA PRO A 252 -8.07 -11.02 -10.74
C PRO A 252 -7.77 -10.68 -9.27
N SER A 253 -6.51 -10.75 -8.90
CA SER A 253 -6.08 -10.37 -7.56
C SER A 253 -6.25 -8.87 -7.35
N VAL A 254 -7.09 -8.52 -6.39
CA VAL A 254 -7.23 -7.17 -5.85
C VAL A 254 -6.85 -7.21 -4.38
N HIS A 255 -5.80 -6.50 -4.00
CA HIS A 255 -5.46 -6.35 -2.59
C HIS A 255 -5.23 -4.89 -2.21
N LEU A 256 -5.56 -4.59 -0.97
CA LEU A 256 -5.31 -3.32 -0.35
C LEU A 256 -3.96 -3.37 0.37
N THR A 257 -3.13 -2.36 0.14
CA THR A 257 -1.91 -2.13 0.92
C THR A 257 -2.13 -0.90 1.77
N VAL A 258 -2.34 -1.11 3.06
CA VAL A 258 -2.51 -0.04 4.04
C VAL A 258 -1.14 0.24 4.65
N GLY A 259 -0.48 1.28 4.16
CA GLY A 259 0.82 1.73 4.63
C GLY A 259 0.67 2.60 5.86
N VAL A 260 1.41 2.26 6.91
CA VAL A 260 1.52 3.04 8.15
C VAL A 260 2.87 3.73 8.16
N ASP A 261 2.86 5.04 8.24
CA ASP A 261 4.08 5.84 8.25
C ASP A 261 4.71 5.85 9.65
N SER A 262 5.30 4.72 10.04
CA SER A 262 5.99 4.56 11.32
C SER A 262 7.35 5.29 11.37
N HIS A 263 7.89 5.64 10.20
CA HIS A 263 9.17 6.35 10.01
C HIS A 263 8.97 7.75 9.45
N ILE A 264 7.80 8.30 9.66
CA ILE A 264 7.52 9.65 9.28
C ILE A 264 8.57 10.58 9.84
N TRP A 265 8.88 11.54 9.00
CA TRP A 265 9.60 12.70 9.43
C TRP A 265 11.08 12.49 9.62
N SER A 266 11.61 11.30 9.36
CA SER A 266 13.00 11.14 9.77
C SER A 266 13.18 11.81 11.13
N LEU A 267 12.31 11.51 12.11
CA LEU A 267 12.28 12.15 13.44
C LEU A 267 13.56 11.85 14.21
N SER A 268 14.69 12.00 13.52
CA SER A 268 15.98 12.07 14.16
C SER A 268 16.09 13.40 14.92
N TYR A 269 16.85 13.41 15.98
CA TYR A 269 17.21 14.63 16.70
C TYR A 269 17.73 15.73 15.76
N ALA A 270 18.45 15.37 14.69
CA ALA A 270 18.95 16.32 13.70
C ALA A 270 17.81 17.03 12.96
N HIS A 271 16.80 16.32 12.49
CA HIS A 271 15.65 16.91 11.80
C HIS A 271 14.78 17.75 12.73
N LEU A 272 14.54 17.29 13.97
CA LEU A 272 13.82 18.10 14.97
C LEU A 272 14.56 19.38 15.29
N ARG A 273 15.89 19.31 15.45
CA ARG A 273 16.74 20.48 15.66
C ARG A 273 16.68 21.43 14.46
N GLN A 274 16.84 20.91 13.24
CA GLN A 274 16.77 21.71 12.01
C GLN A 274 15.41 22.41 11.89
N HIS A 275 14.32 21.69 12.13
CA HIS A 275 12.97 22.25 12.10
C HIS A 275 12.79 23.37 13.15
N ALA A 276 13.26 23.14 14.37
CA ALA A 276 13.19 24.13 15.44
C ALA A 276 14.00 25.40 15.12
N LEU A 277 15.21 25.24 14.56
CA LEU A 277 16.06 26.37 14.16
C LEU A 277 15.42 27.15 13.01
N THR A 278 14.89 26.47 12.00
CA THR A 278 14.19 27.12 10.87
C THR A 278 12.99 27.93 11.37
N ARG A 279 12.19 27.39 12.29
CA ARG A 279 11.07 28.12 12.90
C ARG A 279 11.50 29.29 13.75
N ALA A 280 12.66 29.23 14.37
CA ALA A 280 13.26 30.33 15.13
C ALA A 280 13.99 31.36 14.28
N GLY A 281 13.97 31.20 12.93
CA GLY A 281 14.68 32.11 12.00
C GLY A 281 16.21 32.00 12.10
N GLN A 282 16.71 30.89 12.61
CA GLN A 282 18.14 30.61 12.70
C GLN A 282 18.61 29.77 11.52
N PRO A 283 19.83 29.96 11.00
CA PRO A 283 20.37 29.10 9.96
C PRO A 283 20.47 27.64 10.49
N ALA A 284 20.05 26.70 9.62
CA ALA A 284 20.03 25.27 9.92
C ALA A 284 21.43 24.65 9.85
#